data_eae582cb6bfe28e2ff04857104b36e09
#
_entry.id   eae582cb6bfe28e2ff04857104b36e09
#
_cell.length_a   1.000
_cell.length_b   1.000
_cell.length_c   1.000
_cell.angle_alpha   90.00
_cell.angle_beta   90.00
_cell.angle_gamma   90.00
#
_symmetry.space_group_name_H-M   'P 1'
#
loop_
_entity.id
_entity.type
_entity.pdbx_description
1 polymer ?
#
loop_
_entity_poly.entity_id
_entity_poly.type
_entity_poly.pdbx_seq_one_letter_code
_entity_poly.pdbx_strand_id
1 'polypeptide(L)'
;ILNVVRARFFGRIIVSYPGGETVSIPKGTSVLEASRKGKIPHQSVCGGRGRCTTCRVKVTANEGTLTSPSAHEIKAIERVGLDDNVRLACQLRPTSNISVQPLLNPENTLETVRSARALTGKEQETVVLFVDLRDFTKLSEKKLPYDVVYILNKYYAVCGLSLIHISEPTRHES
;
A
#
# COMPACT_ATOMS: atom_id res chain seq x y z
N ILE A 1 10.84 -12.15 -23.93
CA ILE A 1 10.51 -12.00 -25.35
C ILE A 1 9.17 -11.26 -25.50
N LEU A 2 8.11 -11.64 -24.79
CA LEU A 2 6.78 -11.02 -24.89
C LEU A 2 6.76 -9.51 -24.54
N ASN A 3 7.57 -9.07 -23.57
CA ASN A 3 7.67 -7.67 -23.15
C ASN A 3 8.40 -6.79 -24.18
N VAL A 4 9.35 -7.35 -24.92
CA VAL A 4 10.10 -6.61 -25.97
C VAL A 4 9.22 -6.37 -27.20
N VAL A 5 8.40 -7.36 -27.56
CA VAL A 5 7.44 -7.24 -28.67
C VAL A 5 6.34 -6.21 -28.35
N ARG A 6 5.81 -6.19 -27.11
CA ARG A 6 4.86 -5.16 -26.66
C ARG A 6 5.43 -3.73 -26.72
N ALA A 7 6.69 -3.54 -26.35
CA ALA A 7 7.32 -2.21 -26.37
C ALA A 7 7.46 -1.63 -27.79
N ARG A 8 7.51 -2.47 -28.80
CA ARG A 8 7.75 -2.06 -30.21
C ARG A 8 6.48 -1.64 -30.94
N PHE A 9 5.30 -2.16 -30.51
CA PHE A 9 4.02 -1.91 -31.20
C PHE A 9 3.10 -0.92 -30.50
N PHE A 10 3.23 -0.64 -29.19
CA PHE A 10 2.22 0.11 -28.43
C PHE A 10 2.65 1.50 -27.95
N GLY A 11 3.84 1.97 -28.30
CA GLY A 11 4.38 3.23 -27.79
C GLY A 11 4.68 3.17 -26.29
N ARG A 12 5.28 4.23 -25.78
CA ARG A 12 5.63 4.38 -24.36
C ARG A 12 4.87 5.54 -23.76
N ILE A 13 4.60 5.44 -22.47
CA ILE A 13 3.98 6.49 -21.67
C ILE A 13 4.85 6.74 -20.44
N ILE A 14 4.67 7.90 -19.83
CA ILE A 14 5.35 8.33 -18.61
C ILE A 14 4.36 8.30 -17.46
N VAL A 15 4.74 7.62 -16.38
CA VAL A 15 4.06 7.69 -15.10
C VAL A 15 4.91 8.53 -14.17
N SER A 16 4.34 9.65 -13.69
CA SER A 16 5.01 10.59 -12.77
C SER A 16 4.50 10.38 -11.34
N TYR A 17 5.40 10.51 -10.38
CA TYR A 17 5.14 10.33 -8.95
C TYR A 17 5.48 11.59 -8.16
N PRO A 18 4.97 11.74 -6.91
CA PRO A 18 5.40 12.80 -6.01
C PRO A 18 6.91 12.71 -5.78
N GLY A 19 7.57 13.85 -5.72
CA GLY A 19 9.05 13.89 -5.59
C GLY A 19 9.80 13.99 -6.93
N GLY A 20 9.07 13.96 -8.06
CA GLY A 20 9.62 14.18 -9.39
C GLY A 20 10.10 12.91 -10.10
N GLU A 21 9.97 11.74 -9.47
CA GLU A 21 10.30 10.48 -10.12
C GLU A 21 9.37 10.20 -11.30
N THR A 22 9.94 9.75 -12.41
CA THR A 22 9.21 9.38 -13.62
C THR A 22 9.62 7.99 -14.11
N VAL A 23 8.65 7.21 -14.58
CA VAL A 23 8.90 5.87 -15.10
C VAL A 23 8.28 5.73 -16.49
N SER A 24 9.10 5.46 -17.47
CA SER A 24 8.65 5.16 -18.84
C SER A 24 8.31 3.67 -18.98
N ILE A 25 7.07 3.39 -19.37
CA ILE A 25 6.52 2.04 -19.53
C ILE A 25 5.83 1.86 -20.89
N PRO A 26 5.74 0.63 -21.42
CA PRO A 26 4.88 0.34 -22.57
C PRO A 26 3.41 0.56 -22.21
N LYS A 27 2.60 1.05 -23.16
CA LYS A 27 1.13 1.08 -23.01
C LYS A 27 0.60 -0.30 -22.63
N GLY A 28 -0.43 -0.34 -21.79
CA GLY A 28 -1.01 -1.58 -21.28
C GLY A 28 -0.28 -2.20 -20.07
N THR A 29 0.83 -1.58 -19.61
CA THR A 29 1.46 -1.91 -18.33
C THR A 29 0.70 -1.23 -17.21
N SER A 30 0.52 -1.91 -16.06
CA SER A 30 -0.16 -1.31 -14.91
C SER A 30 0.72 -0.30 -14.17
N VAL A 31 0.09 0.63 -13.46
CA VAL A 31 0.80 1.60 -12.60
C VAL A 31 1.62 0.90 -11.53
N LEU A 32 1.14 -0.22 -10.96
CA LEU A 32 1.90 -1.00 -9.99
C LEU A 32 3.18 -1.62 -10.59
N GLU A 33 3.10 -2.12 -11.83
CA GLU A 33 4.28 -2.62 -12.55
C GLU A 33 5.26 -1.48 -12.86
N ALA A 34 4.75 -0.27 -13.16
CA ALA A 34 5.58 0.93 -13.32
C ALA A 34 6.33 1.26 -12.03
N SER A 35 5.64 1.29 -10.88
CA SER A 35 6.27 1.53 -9.57
C SER A 35 7.37 0.52 -9.29
N ARG A 36 7.11 -0.78 -9.49
CA ARG A 36 8.11 -1.85 -9.29
C ARG A 36 9.33 -1.68 -10.20
N LYS A 37 9.09 -1.34 -11.48
CA LYS A 37 10.17 -1.09 -12.44
C LYS A 37 11.03 0.12 -12.04
N GLY A 38 10.40 1.18 -11.55
CA GLY A 38 11.06 2.39 -11.06
C GLY A 38 11.65 2.26 -9.66
N LYS A 39 11.49 1.10 -9.01
CA LYS A 39 11.87 0.87 -7.60
C LYS A 39 11.20 1.88 -6.66
N ILE A 40 10.02 2.38 -7.04
CA ILE A 40 9.23 3.31 -6.24
C ILE A 40 8.46 2.49 -5.19
N PRO A 41 8.60 2.80 -3.90
CA PRO A 41 7.91 2.12 -2.84
C PRO A 41 6.40 2.17 -3.03
N HIS A 42 5.73 1.02 -3.09
CA HIS A 42 4.30 0.93 -3.36
C HIS A 42 3.68 -0.30 -2.69
N GLN A 43 2.74 -0.08 -1.78
CA GLN A 43 2.06 -1.18 -1.08
C GLN A 43 1.24 -2.04 -2.05
N SER A 44 1.32 -3.35 -1.89
CA SER A 44 0.52 -4.29 -2.67
C SER A 44 0.39 -5.65 -1.98
N VAL A 45 -0.34 -5.69 -0.86
CA VAL A 45 -0.44 -6.87 0.03
C VAL A 45 -0.91 -8.13 -0.70
N CYS A 46 -1.85 -8.02 -1.65
CA CYS A 46 -2.29 -9.16 -2.45
C CYS A 46 -1.35 -9.50 -3.64
N GLY A 47 -0.23 -8.80 -3.78
CA GLY A 47 0.72 -9.00 -4.90
C GLY A 47 0.25 -8.51 -6.26
N GLY A 48 -0.77 -7.64 -6.31
CA GLY A 48 -1.29 -7.07 -7.58
C GLY A 48 -2.45 -7.85 -8.19
N ARG A 49 -3.14 -8.70 -7.40
CA ARG A 49 -4.23 -9.56 -7.87
C ARG A 49 -5.62 -8.90 -7.83
N GLY A 50 -5.73 -7.60 -7.49
CA GLY A 50 -7.00 -6.89 -7.36
C GLY A 50 -7.86 -7.33 -6.15
N ARG A 51 -7.30 -8.10 -5.20
CA ARG A 51 -8.03 -8.68 -4.06
C ARG A 51 -7.97 -7.83 -2.78
N CYS A 52 -7.34 -6.67 -2.83
CA CYS A 52 -7.26 -5.69 -1.75
C CYS A 52 -7.20 -4.28 -2.35
N THR A 53 -7.27 -3.27 -1.50
CA THR A 53 -7.17 -1.86 -1.90
C THR A 53 -5.83 -1.22 -1.48
N THR A 54 -4.84 -2.01 -1.05
CA THR A 54 -3.59 -1.46 -0.51
C THR A 54 -2.70 -0.80 -1.57
N CYS A 55 -2.87 -1.16 -2.86
CA CYS A 55 -2.17 -0.50 -3.97
C CYS A 55 -2.91 0.71 -4.55
N ARG A 56 -3.82 1.34 -3.78
CA ARG A 56 -4.58 2.48 -4.25
C ARG A 56 -3.70 3.70 -4.50
N VAL A 57 -3.98 4.37 -5.61
CA VAL A 57 -3.34 5.62 -6.03
C VAL A 57 -4.41 6.66 -6.31
N LYS A 58 -4.12 7.91 -5.99
CA LYS A 58 -4.88 9.07 -6.46
C LYS A 58 -4.31 9.48 -7.81
N VAL A 59 -5.17 9.63 -8.82
CA VAL A 59 -4.77 10.21 -10.11
C VAL A 59 -4.80 11.72 -9.94
N THR A 60 -3.64 12.38 -10.12
CA THR A 60 -3.50 13.83 -9.92
C THR A 60 -3.50 14.59 -11.23
N ALA A 61 -3.04 13.98 -12.33
CA ALA A 61 -3.12 14.52 -13.68
C ALA A 61 -3.11 13.39 -14.72
N ASN A 62 -3.75 13.62 -15.86
CA ASN A 62 -3.80 12.69 -16.99
C ASN A 62 -3.93 13.47 -18.30
N GLU A 63 -3.07 13.17 -19.27
CA GLU A 63 -3.06 13.87 -20.57
C GLU A 63 -4.15 13.36 -21.53
N GLY A 64 -4.87 12.31 -21.19
CA GLY A 64 -5.90 11.70 -22.01
C GLY A 64 -7.04 11.14 -21.18
N THR A 65 -7.90 10.34 -21.82
CA THR A 65 -8.99 9.65 -21.14
C THR A 65 -8.46 8.45 -20.36
N LEU A 66 -8.78 8.39 -19.07
CA LEU A 66 -8.50 7.20 -18.26
C LEU A 66 -9.38 6.03 -18.72
N THR A 67 -8.81 4.85 -18.75
CA THR A 67 -9.58 3.62 -18.93
C THR A 67 -10.56 3.47 -17.78
N SER A 68 -11.82 3.16 -18.09
CA SER A 68 -12.83 2.89 -17.07
C SER A 68 -12.39 1.75 -16.14
N PRO A 69 -12.70 1.83 -14.84
CA PRO A 69 -12.40 0.76 -13.92
C PRO A 69 -13.17 -0.51 -14.29
N SER A 70 -12.56 -1.67 -14.08
CA SER A 70 -13.25 -2.94 -14.28
C SER A 70 -14.36 -3.12 -13.24
N ALA A 71 -15.36 -3.97 -13.54
CA ALA A 71 -16.43 -4.26 -12.58
C ALA A 71 -15.89 -4.78 -11.23
N HIS A 72 -14.77 -5.48 -11.25
CA HIS A 72 -14.09 -5.95 -10.04
C HIS A 72 -13.45 -4.80 -9.26
N GLU A 73 -12.82 -3.86 -9.94
CA GLU A 73 -12.23 -2.66 -9.34
C GLU A 73 -13.31 -1.75 -8.73
N ILE A 74 -14.43 -1.54 -9.44
CA ILE A 74 -15.59 -0.78 -8.96
C ILE A 74 -16.08 -1.33 -7.62
N LYS A 75 -16.37 -2.63 -7.56
CA LYS A 75 -16.82 -3.30 -6.32
C LYS A 75 -15.84 -3.13 -5.15
N ALA A 76 -14.53 -3.15 -5.44
CA ALA A 76 -13.51 -2.96 -4.42
C ALA A 76 -13.46 -1.50 -3.92
N ILE A 77 -13.60 -0.52 -4.82
CA ILE A 77 -13.61 0.90 -4.50
C ILE A 77 -14.86 1.27 -3.71
N GLU A 78 -16.05 0.87 -4.17
CA GLU A 78 -17.33 1.12 -3.51
C GLU A 78 -17.39 0.53 -2.10
N ARG A 79 -16.91 -0.72 -1.94
CA ARG A 79 -16.90 -1.40 -0.63
C ARG A 79 -16.06 -0.66 0.43
N VAL A 80 -15.07 0.12 0.02
CA VAL A 80 -14.17 0.86 0.93
C VAL A 80 -14.51 2.34 0.98
N GLY A 81 -15.43 2.83 0.13
CA GLY A 81 -15.84 4.23 0.08
C GLY A 81 -14.71 5.15 -0.37
N LEU A 82 -14.02 4.81 -1.46
CA LEU A 82 -12.96 5.63 -2.03
C LEU A 82 -13.52 6.65 -3.02
N ASP A 83 -12.83 7.78 -3.16
CA ASP A 83 -13.17 8.84 -4.11
C ASP A 83 -13.04 8.39 -5.57
N ASP A 84 -13.74 9.03 -6.49
CA ASP A 84 -13.77 8.71 -7.92
C ASP A 84 -12.40 8.83 -8.62
N ASN A 85 -11.50 9.67 -8.09
CA ASN A 85 -10.16 9.86 -8.61
C ASN A 85 -9.14 8.85 -8.04
N VAL A 86 -9.59 7.93 -7.18
CA VAL A 86 -8.75 6.87 -6.62
C VAL A 86 -8.93 5.58 -7.40
N ARG A 87 -7.82 4.99 -7.80
CA ARG A 87 -7.78 3.77 -8.61
C ARG A 87 -6.87 2.72 -7.95
N LEU A 88 -7.07 1.46 -8.30
CA LEU A 88 -6.14 0.40 -7.92
C LEU A 88 -4.96 0.35 -8.90
N ALA A 89 -3.75 0.67 -8.45
CA ALA A 89 -2.57 0.70 -9.30
C ALA A 89 -2.31 -0.61 -10.06
N CYS A 90 -2.69 -1.75 -9.50
CA CYS A 90 -2.57 -3.04 -10.16
C CYS A 90 -3.58 -3.25 -11.31
N GLN A 91 -4.68 -2.50 -11.33
CA GLN A 91 -5.72 -2.57 -12.37
C GLN A 91 -5.62 -1.40 -13.36
N LEU A 92 -5.15 -0.25 -12.91
CA LEU A 92 -5.00 0.95 -13.73
C LEU A 92 -3.91 0.76 -14.80
N ARG A 93 -4.32 0.74 -16.08
CA ARG A 93 -3.44 0.63 -17.26
C ARG A 93 -3.59 1.89 -18.11
N PRO A 94 -2.78 2.91 -17.87
CA PRO A 94 -2.91 4.17 -18.60
C PRO A 94 -2.54 4.01 -20.07
N THR A 95 -3.18 4.82 -20.92
CA THR A 95 -2.94 4.88 -22.37
C THR A 95 -2.21 6.15 -22.80
N SER A 96 -2.09 7.13 -21.91
CA SER A 96 -1.38 8.41 -22.04
C SER A 96 -0.53 8.68 -20.81
N ASN A 97 0.29 9.73 -20.84
CA ASN A 97 1.05 10.15 -19.67
C ASN A 97 0.12 10.45 -18.49
N ILE A 98 0.54 10.08 -17.29
CA ILE A 98 -0.28 10.15 -16.08
C ILE A 98 0.58 10.51 -14.88
N SER A 99 0.02 11.31 -13.99
CA SER A 99 0.59 11.57 -12.66
C SER A 99 -0.25 10.91 -11.59
N VAL A 100 0.40 10.16 -10.71
CA VAL A 100 -0.27 9.39 -9.66
C VAL A 100 0.43 9.58 -8.32
N GLN A 101 -0.36 9.54 -7.24
CA GLN A 101 0.12 9.58 -5.87
C GLN A 101 -0.27 8.30 -5.15
N PRO A 102 0.67 7.42 -4.77
CA PRO A 102 0.39 6.32 -3.85
C PRO A 102 -0.16 6.82 -2.52
N LEU A 103 -1.28 6.23 -2.07
CA LEU A 103 -1.95 6.68 -0.84
C LEU A 103 -1.49 5.95 0.41
N LEU A 104 -0.78 4.84 0.27
CA LEU A 104 -0.23 4.08 1.39
C LEU A 104 1.29 4.02 1.28
N ASN A 105 1.95 4.48 2.36
CA ASN A 105 3.41 4.42 2.45
C ASN A 105 3.86 2.99 2.83
N PRO A 106 4.76 2.37 2.07
CA PRO A 106 5.31 1.05 2.35
C PRO A 106 6.33 1.02 3.51
N GLU A 107 6.93 2.15 3.89
CA GLU A 107 7.96 2.22 4.93
C GLU A 107 7.47 1.80 6.32
N ASN A 108 6.15 1.72 6.50
CA ASN A 108 5.52 1.20 7.71
C ASN A 108 5.26 -0.32 7.64
N THR A 109 6.14 -1.12 7.10
CA THR A 109 6.01 -2.58 7.07
C THR A 109 6.61 -3.24 8.31
N LEU A 110 6.07 -4.43 8.66
CA LEU A 110 6.49 -5.24 9.82
C LEU A 110 7.99 -5.58 9.87
N GLU A 111 8.71 -5.46 8.75
CA GLU A 111 10.16 -5.75 8.70
C GLU A 111 10.99 -4.71 9.46
N THR A 112 10.58 -3.44 9.48
CA THR A 112 11.22 -2.40 10.31
C THR A 112 11.07 -2.68 11.81
N VAL A 113 10.03 -3.42 12.20
CA VAL A 113 9.79 -3.80 13.60
C VAL A 113 10.54 -5.08 13.99
N ARG A 114 10.82 -5.97 13.03
CA ARG A 114 11.53 -7.24 13.29
C ARG A 114 13.03 -7.10 13.48
N SER A 115 13.65 -6.13 12.82
CA SER A 115 15.11 -5.91 12.90
C SER A 115 15.60 -5.35 14.26
N ALA A 116 14.68 -4.90 15.13
CA ALA A 116 15.01 -4.39 16.47
C ALA A 116 15.04 -5.48 17.58
N ARG A 117 14.86 -6.75 17.26
CA ARG A 117 14.77 -7.82 18.28
C ARG A 117 15.94 -8.79 18.26
N ALA A 118 17.01 -8.43 18.96
CA ALA A 118 17.88 -9.42 19.60
C ALA A 118 17.48 -9.52 21.09
N LEU A 119 16.79 -10.57 21.50
CA LEU A 119 16.32 -10.75 22.88
C LEU A 119 17.22 -11.72 23.63
N THR A 120 17.97 -11.19 24.57
CA THR A 120 18.43 -11.95 25.73
C THR A 120 17.33 -11.93 26.79
N GLY A 121 16.82 -13.09 27.17
CA GLY A 121 15.80 -13.23 28.22
C GLY A 121 16.32 -12.68 29.56
N LYS A 122 15.55 -11.80 30.20
CA LYS A 122 15.79 -11.31 31.56
C LYS A 122 14.45 -11.29 32.29
N GLU A 123 14.48 -11.74 33.54
CA GLU A 123 13.32 -11.72 34.42
C GLU A 123 13.02 -10.25 34.80
N GLN A 124 11.81 -9.78 34.50
CA GLN A 124 11.37 -8.41 34.79
C GLN A 124 9.90 -8.41 35.23
N GLU A 125 9.55 -7.51 36.14
CA GLU A 125 8.17 -7.20 36.40
C GLU A 125 7.53 -6.63 35.12
N THR A 126 6.42 -7.23 34.71
CA THR A 126 5.75 -6.88 33.46
C THR A 126 4.30 -6.50 33.72
N VAL A 127 3.85 -5.41 33.12
CA VAL A 127 2.44 -5.07 33.02
C VAL A 127 1.85 -5.72 31.79
N VAL A 128 0.76 -6.46 31.93
CA VAL A 128 0.06 -7.07 30.80
C VAL A 128 -1.14 -6.18 30.44
N LEU A 129 -1.15 -5.65 29.23
CA LEU A 129 -2.24 -4.84 28.69
C LEU A 129 -3.04 -5.67 27.67
N PHE A 130 -4.34 -5.80 27.90
CA PHE A 130 -5.27 -6.37 26.94
C PHE A 130 -5.98 -5.25 26.18
N VAL A 131 -5.82 -5.23 24.86
CA VAL A 131 -6.42 -4.23 23.97
C VAL A 131 -7.18 -4.96 22.88
N ASP A 132 -8.43 -4.58 22.66
CA ASP A 132 -9.27 -5.14 21.61
C ASP A 132 -9.81 -4.04 20.68
N LEU A 133 -10.06 -4.41 19.44
CA LEU A 133 -10.64 -3.53 18.43
C LEU A 133 -12.18 -3.57 18.53
N ARG A 134 -12.77 -2.48 18.99
CA ARG A 134 -14.23 -2.34 19.02
C ARG A 134 -14.80 -2.45 17.60
N ASP A 135 -15.95 -3.10 17.49
CA ASP A 135 -16.69 -3.27 16.23
C ASP A 135 -15.87 -3.94 15.10
N PHE A 136 -14.87 -4.76 15.46
CA PHE A 136 -14.04 -5.45 14.48
C PHE A 136 -14.85 -6.29 13.49
N THR A 137 -15.92 -6.93 13.94
CA THR A 137 -16.83 -7.70 13.08
C THR A 137 -17.45 -6.82 12.00
N LYS A 138 -18.00 -5.67 12.37
CA LYS A 138 -18.56 -4.69 11.41
C LYS A 138 -17.50 -4.13 10.46
N LEU A 139 -16.28 -3.92 10.96
CA LEU A 139 -15.15 -3.49 10.15
C LEU A 139 -14.78 -4.55 9.10
N SER A 140 -14.73 -5.82 9.51
CA SER A 140 -14.34 -6.93 8.63
C SER A 140 -15.40 -7.24 7.56
N GLU A 141 -16.67 -7.10 7.88
CA GLU A 141 -17.78 -7.28 6.93
C GLU A 141 -17.75 -6.27 5.77
N LYS A 142 -17.31 -5.05 6.03
CA LYS A 142 -17.28 -3.94 5.06
C LYS A 142 -16.00 -3.87 4.23
N LYS A 143 -15.01 -4.69 4.52
CA LYS A 143 -13.68 -4.63 3.88
C LYS A 143 -13.32 -5.94 3.18
N LEU A 144 -12.39 -5.86 2.23
CA LEU A 144 -11.85 -7.04 1.60
C LEU A 144 -10.93 -7.80 2.58
N PRO A 145 -10.83 -9.14 2.52
CA PRO A 145 -10.05 -9.92 3.48
C PRO A 145 -8.59 -9.46 3.64
N TYR A 146 -7.93 -9.09 2.55
CA TYR A 146 -6.55 -8.60 2.59
C TYR A 146 -6.43 -7.21 3.21
N ASP A 147 -7.46 -6.37 3.10
CA ASP A 147 -7.48 -5.05 3.75
C ASP A 147 -7.66 -5.20 5.27
N VAL A 148 -8.47 -6.17 5.71
CA VAL A 148 -8.61 -6.51 7.14
C VAL A 148 -7.27 -6.96 7.71
N VAL A 149 -6.57 -7.87 7.03
CA VAL A 149 -5.23 -8.32 7.45
C VAL A 149 -4.24 -7.16 7.49
N TYR A 150 -4.28 -6.28 6.50
CA TYR A 150 -3.43 -5.09 6.47
C TYR A 150 -3.68 -4.17 7.69
N ILE A 151 -4.96 -3.89 8.00
CA ILE A 151 -5.34 -3.06 9.15
C ILE A 151 -4.88 -3.70 10.46
N LEU A 152 -5.10 -5.01 10.64
CA LEU A 152 -4.63 -5.74 11.82
C LEU A 152 -3.13 -5.67 11.98
N ASN A 153 -2.37 -5.88 10.91
CA ASN A 153 -0.92 -5.79 10.95
C ASN A 153 -0.45 -4.38 11.34
N LYS A 154 -1.10 -3.32 10.85
CA LYS A 154 -0.81 -1.94 11.27
C LYS A 154 -1.15 -1.70 12.73
N TYR A 155 -2.31 -2.16 13.17
CA TYR A 155 -2.74 -2.07 14.57
C TYR A 155 -1.71 -2.71 15.51
N TYR A 156 -1.33 -3.97 15.25
CA TYR A 156 -0.34 -4.67 16.07
C TYR A 156 1.05 -4.02 16.05
N ALA A 157 1.45 -3.48 14.90
CA ALA A 157 2.71 -2.76 14.81
C ALA A 157 2.72 -1.50 15.69
N VAL A 158 1.65 -0.69 15.65
CA VAL A 158 1.52 0.52 16.46
C VAL A 158 1.41 0.19 17.94
N CYS A 159 0.58 -0.79 18.32
CA CYS A 159 0.46 -1.23 19.72
C CYS A 159 1.80 -1.74 20.26
N GLY A 160 2.54 -2.54 19.48
CA GLY A 160 3.85 -3.05 19.87
C GLY A 160 4.86 -1.93 20.11
N LEU A 161 4.93 -0.93 19.24
CA LEU A 161 5.81 0.23 19.42
C LEU A 161 5.42 1.07 20.64
N SER A 162 4.13 1.34 20.84
CA SER A 162 3.64 2.11 21.99
C SER A 162 3.98 1.43 23.32
N LEU A 163 3.85 0.10 23.39
CA LEU A 163 4.19 -0.67 24.60
C LEU A 163 5.68 -0.64 24.91
N ILE A 164 6.56 -0.65 23.88
CA ILE A 164 8.00 -0.55 24.07
C ILE A 164 8.36 0.84 24.63
N HIS A 165 7.80 1.90 24.11
CA HIS A 165 8.05 3.28 24.58
C HIS A 165 7.53 3.54 26.00
N ILE A 166 6.41 2.94 26.39
CA ILE A 166 5.86 3.09 27.75
C ILE A 166 6.71 2.30 28.78
N SER A 167 7.35 1.22 28.36
CA SER A 167 8.17 0.37 29.25
C SER A 167 9.64 0.80 29.35
N GLU A 168 10.11 1.77 28.56
CA GLU A 168 11.42 2.34 28.74
C GLU A 168 11.43 3.25 29.99
N PRO A 169 12.22 2.93 31.04
CA PRO A 169 12.35 3.83 32.18
C PRO A 169 13.00 5.11 31.69
N THR A 170 12.34 6.24 31.91
CA THR A 170 12.93 7.55 31.72
C THR A 170 14.23 7.61 32.50
N ARG A 171 15.35 7.57 31.79
CA ARG A 171 16.67 7.79 32.36
C ARG A 171 16.70 9.25 32.82
N HIS A 172 16.44 9.50 34.10
CA HIS A 172 16.79 10.76 34.71
C HIS A 172 18.33 10.82 34.72
N GLU A 173 18.86 11.63 33.83
CA GLU A 173 20.26 12.11 33.99
C GLU A 173 20.28 13.04 35.20
N SER A 174 21.02 12.63 36.20
CA SER A 174 21.46 13.47 37.35
C SER A 174 22.85 13.99 37.07
#